data_85f0017df0449620e8d1426d09437a36
#
_entry.id   85f0017df0449620e8d1426d09437a36
#
_cell.length_a   1.000
_cell.length_b   1.000
_cell.length_c   1.000
_cell.angle_alpha   90.00
_cell.angle_beta   90.00
_cell.angle_gamma   90.00
#
_symmetry.space_group_name_H-M   'P 1'
#
loop_
_entity.id
_entity.type
_entity.pdbx_description
1 polymer ?
#
loop_
_entity_poly.entity_id
_entity_poly.type
_entity_poly.pdbx_seq_one_letter_code
_entity_poly.pdbx_strand_id
1 'polypeptide(L)'
;MSGNENGGAIGETAKAVAELAKSVPIYQDAIQPAAKEAGKSLHLVTRAVNAALTPIEGLVWGVEKIRDFVRERVAAKLENVPPEDVQQPKPHIAVPAIEALRYTGAESDLSELYANLLATSMDKSTAYRVHPGFVDIIKNMSPDEARIMRFLATDGDQPLINIKLIVNEQGHFRTPHRYVSLIGVKAGCEHPPLAASYLDNLARLGMIIIPERYLTMDEAYEEIENFPQIKSIREVLGGQEGMRVEIERLKVEVTDLGNQFIRACVIDKALQQRS
;
A
#
# COMPACT_ATOMS: atom_id res chain seq x y z
N MET A 1 -12.58 -6.78 46.84
CA MET A 1 -13.76 -6.29 46.13
C MET A 1 -13.31 -5.17 45.23
N SER A 2 -13.09 -5.44 43.96
CA SER A 2 -12.93 -4.45 42.89
C SER A 2 -13.37 -5.14 41.63
N GLY A 3 -14.60 -4.84 41.21
CA GLY A 3 -15.25 -5.43 40.02
C GLY A 3 -14.86 -4.65 38.75
N ASN A 4 -14.58 -5.35 37.84
CA ASN A 4 -14.92 -5.44 36.43
C ASN A 4 -15.68 -4.22 35.82
N GLU A 5 -14.96 -3.19 35.32
CA GLU A 5 -15.54 -2.09 34.55
C GLU A 5 -15.19 -2.11 33.05
N ASN A 6 -14.50 -3.15 32.54
CA ASN A 6 -14.08 -3.21 31.12
C ASN A 6 -15.05 -4.01 30.21
N GLY A 7 -16.14 -4.55 30.74
CA GLY A 7 -17.13 -5.30 29.93
C GLY A 7 -18.21 -4.42 29.27
N GLY A 8 -18.40 -3.19 29.74
CA GLY A 8 -19.47 -2.30 29.29
C GLY A 8 -19.21 -1.65 27.92
N ALA A 9 -18.00 -1.15 27.70
CA ALA A 9 -17.68 -0.38 26.50
C ALA A 9 -17.65 -1.24 25.22
N ILE A 10 -17.22 -2.50 25.30
CA ILE A 10 -17.22 -3.42 24.15
C ILE A 10 -18.65 -3.87 23.81
N GLY A 11 -19.51 -3.99 24.81
CA GLY A 11 -20.92 -4.34 24.61
C GLY A 11 -21.75 -3.21 23.99
N GLU A 12 -21.47 -1.96 24.31
CA GLU A 12 -22.16 -0.79 23.76
C GLU A 12 -21.72 -0.49 22.33
N THR A 13 -20.44 -0.62 21.99
CA THR A 13 -19.96 -0.49 20.62
C THR A 13 -20.49 -1.61 19.71
N ALA A 14 -20.55 -2.83 20.20
CA ALA A 14 -21.15 -3.95 19.44
C ALA A 14 -22.66 -3.78 19.25
N LYS A 15 -23.39 -3.21 20.23
CA LYS A 15 -24.80 -2.86 20.08
C LYS A 15 -25.03 -1.69 19.13
N ALA A 16 -24.21 -0.64 19.20
CA ALA A 16 -24.28 0.50 18.29
C ALA A 16 -24.01 0.09 16.83
N VAL A 17 -23.03 -0.81 16.59
CA VAL A 17 -22.75 -1.38 15.28
C VAL A 17 -23.89 -2.29 14.81
N ALA A 18 -24.51 -3.06 15.69
CA ALA A 18 -25.65 -3.92 15.37
C ALA A 18 -26.94 -3.12 15.12
N GLU A 19 -27.14 -1.98 15.79
CA GLU A 19 -28.25 -1.07 15.52
C GLU A 19 -28.04 -0.26 14.24
N LEU A 20 -26.82 0.18 13.95
CA LEU A 20 -26.46 0.76 12.65
C LEU A 20 -26.70 -0.23 11.50
N ALA A 21 -26.37 -1.50 11.69
CA ALA A 21 -26.64 -2.54 10.69
C ALA A 21 -28.15 -2.85 10.52
N LYS A 22 -28.95 -2.63 11.56
CA LYS A 22 -30.40 -2.80 11.50
C LYS A 22 -31.17 -1.58 10.97
N SER A 23 -30.59 -0.40 11.04
CA SER A 23 -31.18 0.86 10.54
C SER A 23 -31.01 1.11 9.05
N VAL A 24 -30.46 0.15 8.29
CA VAL A 24 -30.28 0.23 6.84
C VAL A 24 -31.22 -0.74 6.10
N PRO A 25 -32.50 -0.41 5.96
CA PRO A 25 -33.46 -1.22 5.18
C PRO A 25 -33.16 -1.27 3.68
N ILE A 26 -32.21 -0.47 3.22
CA ILE A 26 -31.90 -0.27 1.78
C ILE A 26 -31.07 -1.43 1.18
N TYR A 27 -30.55 -2.32 2.02
CA TYR A 27 -29.62 -3.37 1.60
C TYR A 27 -30.28 -4.52 0.81
N GLN A 28 -31.52 -4.85 1.07
CA GLN A 28 -32.18 -6.00 0.43
C GLN A 28 -32.98 -5.62 -0.83
N ASP A 29 -33.57 -4.42 -0.88
CA ASP A 29 -34.43 -4.03 -1.97
C ASP A 29 -33.72 -3.40 -3.17
N ALA A 30 -32.46 -2.93 -2.99
CA ALA A 30 -31.74 -2.23 -4.05
C ALA A 30 -30.94 -3.15 -4.99
N ILE A 31 -30.66 -4.38 -4.62
CA ILE A 31 -29.75 -5.29 -5.37
C ILE A 31 -30.51 -6.36 -6.16
N GLN A 32 -31.66 -6.86 -5.66
CA GLN A 32 -32.39 -7.92 -6.34
C GLN A 32 -33.06 -7.55 -7.67
N PRO A 33 -33.62 -6.34 -7.89
CA PRO A 33 -34.25 -6.01 -9.17
C PRO A 33 -33.26 -5.69 -10.29
N ALA A 34 -32.01 -5.27 -9.94
CA ALA A 34 -31.04 -4.78 -10.91
C ALA A 34 -30.25 -5.87 -11.64
N ALA A 35 -30.23 -7.11 -11.11
CA ALA A 35 -29.60 -8.26 -11.74
C ALA A 35 -30.30 -8.77 -13.01
N LYS A 36 -31.48 -8.27 -13.34
CA LYS A 36 -32.29 -8.73 -14.48
C LYS A 36 -32.20 -7.88 -15.76
N GLU A 37 -31.48 -6.75 -15.73
CA GLU A 37 -31.34 -5.91 -16.93
C GLU A 37 -29.88 -5.79 -17.38
N ALA A 38 -29.52 -6.64 -18.32
CA ALA A 38 -28.16 -6.81 -18.89
C ALA A 38 -27.65 -5.62 -19.76
N GLY A 39 -28.12 -4.39 -19.52
CA GLY A 39 -27.73 -3.22 -20.33
C GLY A 39 -27.21 -2.01 -19.55
N LYS A 40 -27.03 -2.11 -18.19
CA LYS A 40 -26.75 -0.96 -17.33
C LYS A 40 -25.60 -1.20 -16.36
N SER A 41 -24.48 -1.78 -16.83
CA SER A 41 -23.36 -2.16 -15.96
C SER A 41 -22.78 -0.98 -15.15
N LEU A 42 -22.60 0.17 -15.77
CA LEU A 42 -22.09 1.38 -15.09
C LEU A 42 -23.04 1.87 -13.99
N HIS A 43 -24.34 1.77 -14.21
CA HIS A 43 -25.36 2.19 -13.24
C HIS A 43 -25.43 1.27 -12.02
N LEU A 44 -25.18 -0.03 -12.20
CA LEU A 44 -25.12 -1.04 -11.13
C LEU A 44 -23.88 -0.86 -10.26
N VAL A 45 -22.73 -0.67 -10.89
CA VAL A 45 -21.46 -0.38 -10.19
C VAL A 45 -21.58 0.93 -9.42
N THR A 46 -22.09 1.97 -10.03
CA THR A 46 -22.36 3.26 -9.36
C THR A 46 -23.32 3.10 -8.17
N ARG A 47 -24.31 2.23 -8.29
CA ARG A 47 -25.30 1.97 -7.24
C ARG A 47 -24.71 1.14 -6.08
N ALA A 48 -23.89 0.14 -6.36
CA ALA A 48 -23.13 -0.62 -5.35
C ALA A 48 -22.14 0.28 -4.59
N VAL A 49 -21.44 1.15 -5.30
CA VAL A 49 -20.56 2.17 -4.73
C VAL A 49 -21.35 3.15 -3.85
N ASN A 50 -22.49 3.66 -4.32
CA ASN A 50 -23.34 4.55 -3.52
C ASN A 50 -23.88 3.86 -2.26
N ALA A 51 -24.32 2.60 -2.35
CA ALA A 51 -24.78 1.84 -1.18
C ALA A 51 -23.66 1.62 -0.15
N ALA A 52 -22.41 1.43 -0.61
CA ALA A 52 -21.24 1.35 0.26
C ALA A 52 -20.92 2.70 0.95
N LEU A 53 -21.33 3.82 0.37
CA LEU A 53 -21.08 5.18 0.89
C LEU A 53 -22.22 5.71 1.78
N THR A 54 -23.44 5.14 1.70
CA THR A 54 -24.63 5.59 2.44
C THR A 54 -24.43 5.69 3.97
N PRO A 55 -23.69 4.80 4.65
CA PRO A 55 -23.44 4.93 6.09
C PRO A 55 -22.63 6.17 6.49
N ILE A 56 -22.07 6.90 5.52
CA ILE A 56 -21.11 8.00 5.74
C ILE A 56 -21.78 9.37 5.56
N GLU A 57 -23.05 9.43 5.19
CA GLU A 57 -23.79 10.69 4.92
C GLU A 57 -23.83 11.66 6.12
N GLY A 58 -23.53 11.20 7.33
CA GLY A 58 -23.45 12.04 8.54
C GLY A 58 -22.06 12.57 8.88
N LEU A 59 -21.01 12.24 8.12
CA LEU A 59 -19.64 12.66 8.41
C LEU A 59 -19.25 13.92 7.63
N VAL A 60 -18.84 14.91 8.38
CA VAL A 60 -18.51 16.28 7.99
C VAL A 60 -17.44 16.32 6.89
N TRP A 61 -17.53 17.32 6.02
CA TRP A 61 -16.59 17.84 5.03
C TRP A 61 -15.78 16.79 4.22
N GLY A 62 -15.90 16.84 2.93
CA GLY A 62 -15.23 15.90 2.02
C GLY A 62 -16.05 14.69 1.60
N VAL A 63 -17.23 14.46 2.18
CA VAL A 63 -18.09 13.32 1.81
C VAL A 63 -18.48 13.36 0.34
N GLU A 64 -18.86 14.51 -0.20
CA GLU A 64 -19.18 14.64 -1.62
C GLU A 64 -17.96 14.37 -2.49
N LYS A 65 -16.82 14.96 -2.14
CA LYS A 65 -15.55 14.78 -2.86
C LYS A 65 -15.06 13.34 -2.79
N ILE A 66 -15.19 12.69 -1.62
CA ILE A 66 -14.87 11.28 -1.44
C ILE A 66 -15.84 10.41 -2.24
N ARG A 67 -17.14 10.73 -2.20
CA ARG A 67 -18.17 10.03 -2.96
C ARG A 67 -17.87 10.09 -4.46
N ASP A 68 -17.56 11.26 -4.98
CA ASP A 68 -17.24 11.45 -6.40
C ASP A 68 -15.97 10.71 -6.78
N PHE A 69 -14.91 10.83 -5.97
CA PHE A 69 -13.67 10.08 -6.17
C PHE A 69 -13.92 8.56 -6.19
N VAL A 70 -14.60 8.03 -5.17
CA VAL A 70 -14.90 6.59 -5.11
C VAL A 70 -15.78 6.16 -6.27
N ARG A 71 -16.79 6.97 -6.63
CA ARG A 71 -17.67 6.68 -7.76
C ARG A 71 -16.91 6.62 -9.08
N GLU A 72 -16.03 7.57 -9.34
CA GLU A 72 -15.29 7.64 -10.59
C GLU A 72 -14.19 6.60 -10.64
N ARG A 73 -13.32 6.56 -9.61
CA ARG A 73 -12.11 5.72 -9.61
C ARG A 73 -12.43 4.24 -9.41
N VAL A 74 -13.31 3.91 -8.45
CA VAL A 74 -13.66 2.50 -8.19
C VAL A 74 -14.52 1.95 -9.32
N ALA A 75 -15.48 2.75 -9.85
CA ALA A 75 -16.31 2.31 -10.98
C ALA A 75 -15.45 2.02 -12.23
N ALA A 76 -14.50 2.89 -12.56
CA ALA A 76 -13.58 2.66 -13.68
C ALA A 76 -12.78 1.36 -13.53
N LYS A 77 -12.37 1.01 -12.30
CA LYS A 77 -11.63 -0.22 -12.02
C LYS A 77 -12.50 -1.49 -12.11
N LEU A 78 -13.80 -1.35 -12.01
CA LEU A 78 -14.79 -2.45 -12.10
C LEU A 78 -15.47 -2.52 -13.47
N GLU A 79 -15.09 -1.70 -14.43
CA GLU A 79 -15.75 -1.61 -15.75
C GLU A 79 -15.81 -2.96 -16.47
N ASN A 80 -14.75 -3.78 -16.32
CA ASN A 80 -14.67 -5.10 -16.97
C ASN A 80 -15.16 -6.26 -16.06
N VAL A 81 -15.69 -5.98 -14.86
CA VAL A 81 -16.22 -7.00 -13.96
C VAL A 81 -17.70 -7.23 -14.32
N PRO A 82 -18.12 -8.48 -14.60
CA PRO A 82 -19.53 -8.76 -14.84
C PRO A 82 -20.40 -8.26 -13.68
N PRO A 83 -21.56 -7.65 -13.94
CA PRO A 83 -22.42 -7.10 -12.88
C PRO A 83 -22.82 -8.12 -11.81
N GLU A 84 -22.99 -9.39 -12.18
CA GLU A 84 -23.29 -10.50 -11.28
C GLU A 84 -22.13 -10.85 -10.33
N ASP A 85 -20.90 -10.48 -10.69
CA ASP A 85 -19.70 -10.70 -9.89
C ASP A 85 -19.34 -9.49 -9.02
N VAL A 86 -20.03 -8.35 -9.20
CA VAL A 86 -19.89 -7.21 -8.31
C VAL A 86 -20.62 -7.48 -6.99
N GLN A 87 -19.90 -7.36 -5.88
CA GLN A 87 -20.44 -7.52 -4.54
C GLN A 87 -20.19 -6.31 -3.66
N GLN A 88 -20.89 -6.23 -2.53
CA GLN A 88 -20.62 -5.22 -1.53
C GLN A 88 -19.28 -5.50 -0.84
N PRO A 89 -18.43 -4.48 -0.65
CA PRO A 89 -17.22 -4.65 0.14
C PRO A 89 -17.58 -4.89 1.61
N LYS A 90 -16.82 -5.71 2.30
CA LYS A 90 -17.03 -5.97 3.73
C LYS A 90 -16.87 -4.67 4.52
N PRO A 91 -17.80 -4.34 5.45
CA PRO A 91 -17.78 -3.07 6.20
C PRO A 91 -16.46 -2.78 6.91
N HIS A 92 -15.82 -3.80 7.49
CA HIS A 92 -14.54 -3.66 8.19
C HIS A 92 -13.34 -3.35 7.28
N ILE A 93 -13.53 -3.38 5.95
CA ILE A 93 -12.57 -2.93 4.94
C ILE A 93 -13.02 -1.58 4.39
N ALA A 94 -14.28 -1.49 3.95
CA ALA A 94 -14.78 -0.31 3.25
C ALA A 94 -14.83 0.95 4.14
N VAL A 95 -15.36 0.80 5.37
CA VAL A 95 -15.51 1.96 6.27
C VAL A 95 -14.16 2.59 6.63
N PRO A 96 -13.15 1.83 7.12
CA PRO A 96 -11.85 2.41 7.43
C PRO A 96 -11.12 2.97 6.19
N ALA A 97 -11.27 2.34 5.01
CA ALA A 97 -10.67 2.82 3.77
C ALA A 97 -11.26 4.17 3.33
N ILE A 98 -12.59 4.30 3.38
CA ILE A 98 -13.29 5.55 3.05
C ILE A 98 -12.98 6.64 4.10
N GLU A 99 -12.90 6.27 5.37
CA GLU A 99 -12.51 7.21 6.42
C GLU A 99 -11.07 7.72 6.22
N ALA A 100 -10.14 6.85 5.84
CA ALA A 100 -8.76 7.23 5.56
C ALA A 100 -8.67 8.21 4.38
N LEU A 101 -9.49 8.05 3.35
CA LEU A 101 -9.55 8.96 2.19
C LEU A 101 -9.86 10.42 2.58
N ARG A 102 -10.47 10.67 3.74
CA ARG A 102 -10.69 12.05 4.25
C ARG A 102 -9.38 12.79 4.47
N TYR A 103 -8.32 12.09 4.81
CA TYR A 103 -7.02 12.66 5.17
C TYR A 103 -5.98 12.49 4.06
N THR A 104 -6.14 11.47 3.21
CA THR A 104 -5.18 11.10 2.16
C THR A 104 -5.71 11.32 0.74
N GLY A 105 -6.96 11.74 0.58
CA GLY A 105 -7.60 11.88 -0.73
C GLY A 105 -6.91 12.89 -1.66
N ALA A 106 -6.20 13.88 -1.12
CA ALA A 106 -5.40 14.82 -1.89
C ALA A 106 -4.09 14.21 -2.42
N GLU A 107 -3.60 13.14 -1.78
CA GLU A 107 -2.39 12.43 -2.17
C GLU A 107 -2.75 11.34 -3.20
N SER A 108 -2.51 11.64 -4.48
CA SER A 108 -2.93 10.75 -5.58
C SER A 108 -2.37 9.34 -5.46
N ASP A 109 -1.12 9.19 -5.04
CA ASP A 109 -0.47 7.89 -4.90
C ASP A 109 -1.13 7.01 -3.83
N LEU A 110 -1.56 7.59 -2.69
CA LEU A 110 -2.23 6.86 -1.61
C LEU A 110 -3.70 6.61 -1.91
N SER A 111 -4.40 7.62 -2.45
CA SER A 111 -5.82 7.48 -2.78
C SER A 111 -6.06 6.41 -3.84
N GLU A 112 -5.12 6.22 -4.77
CA GLU A 112 -5.17 5.17 -5.77
C GLU A 112 -5.05 3.77 -5.17
N LEU A 113 -4.23 3.59 -4.11
CA LEU A 113 -4.14 2.32 -3.38
C LEU A 113 -5.50 1.97 -2.72
N TYR A 114 -6.20 2.96 -2.15
CA TYR A 114 -7.53 2.73 -1.58
C TYR A 114 -8.57 2.42 -2.66
N ALA A 115 -8.50 3.08 -3.81
CA ALA A 115 -9.41 2.79 -4.92
C ALA A 115 -9.25 1.35 -5.42
N ASN A 116 -8.00 0.88 -5.58
CA ASN A 116 -7.69 -0.51 -5.94
C ASN A 116 -8.16 -1.50 -4.87
N LEU A 117 -7.92 -1.21 -3.58
CA LEU A 117 -8.35 -2.04 -2.46
C LEU A 117 -9.87 -2.21 -2.45
N LEU A 118 -10.62 -1.11 -2.59
CA LEU A 118 -12.09 -1.14 -2.64
C LEU A 118 -12.58 -1.93 -3.86
N ALA A 119 -12.05 -1.65 -5.05
CA ALA A 119 -12.42 -2.37 -6.27
C ALA A 119 -12.13 -3.88 -6.15
N THR A 120 -10.95 -4.26 -5.63
CA THR A 120 -10.60 -5.66 -5.41
C THR A 120 -11.54 -6.35 -4.43
N SER A 121 -11.99 -5.63 -3.38
CA SER A 121 -12.94 -6.16 -2.38
C SER A 121 -14.36 -6.31 -2.93
N MET A 122 -14.70 -5.56 -3.97
CA MET A 122 -16.02 -5.56 -4.61
C MET A 122 -16.16 -6.58 -5.76
N ASP A 123 -15.10 -7.22 -6.19
CA ASP A 123 -15.14 -8.28 -7.18
C ASP A 123 -15.04 -9.65 -6.50
N LYS A 124 -16.08 -10.49 -6.64
CA LYS A 124 -16.14 -11.84 -6.04
C LYS A 124 -14.91 -12.69 -6.37
N SER A 125 -14.36 -12.55 -7.58
CA SER A 125 -13.22 -13.32 -8.03
C SER A 125 -11.90 -12.95 -7.35
N THR A 126 -11.80 -11.76 -6.76
CA THR A 126 -10.56 -11.23 -6.16
C THR A 126 -10.69 -10.81 -4.70
N ALA A 127 -11.90 -10.71 -4.16
CA ALA A 127 -12.17 -10.25 -2.79
C ALA A 127 -11.41 -11.05 -1.71
N TYR A 128 -11.08 -12.32 -1.96
CA TYR A 128 -10.28 -13.15 -1.06
C TYR A 128 -8.84 -12.67 -0.88
N ARG A 129 -8.34 -11.85 -1.80
CA ARG A 129 -6.98 -11.27 -1.74
C ARG A 129 -6.87 -10.13 -0.75
N VAL A 130 -8.02 -9.53 -0.37
CA VAL A 130 -8.03 -8.35 0.49
C VAL A 130 -7.87 -8.76 1.95
N HIS A 131 -6.84 -8.21 2.59
CA HIS A 131 -6.63 -8.34 4.04
C HIS A 131 -7.05 -7.05 4.75
N PRO A 132 -7.78 -7.10 5.88
CA PRO A 132 -8.22 -5.89 6.61
C PRO A 132 -7.07 -4.96 7.00
N GLY A 133 -5.92 -5.52 7.36
CA GLY A 133 -4.72 -4.77 7.72
C GLY A 133 -4.14 -3.92 6.58
N PHE A 134 -4.59 -4.09 5.33
CA PHE A 134 -4.09 -3.26 4.21
C PHE A 134 -4.49 -1.80 4.34
N VAL A 135 -5.64 -1.51 4.94
CA VAL A 135 -6.03 -0.13 5.25
C VAL A 135 -5.01 0.53 6.17
N ASP A 136 -4.59 -0.17 7.23
CA ASP A 136 -3.62 0.37 8.18
C ASP A 136 -2.20 0.45 7.58
N ILE A 137 -1.85 -0.47 6.70
CA ILE A 137 -0.59 -0.40 5.94
C ILE A 137 -0.57 0.88 5.09
N ILE A 138 -1.62 1.15 4.30
CA ILE A 138 -1.70 2.37 3.47
C ILE A 138 -1.67 3.63 4.34
N LYS A 139 -2.37 3.66 5.48
CA LYS A 139 -2.33 4.79 6.43
C LYS A 139 -0.94 5.11 6.96
N ASN A 140 -0.07 4.11 7.01
CA ASN A 140 1.29 4.24 7.53
C ASN A 140 2.34 4.39 6.41
N MET A 141 1.92 4.55 5.16
CA MET A 141 2.77 4.83 4.01
C MET A 141 2.80 6.32 3.67
N SER A 142 3.95 6.79 3.21
CA SER A 142 4.08 8.04 2.47
C SER A 142 3.78 7.83 0.98
N PRO A 143 3.52 8.89 0.19
CA PRO A 143 3.39 8.80 -1.26
C PRO A 143 4.62 8.17 -1.94
N ASP A 144 5.82 8.49 -1.46
CA ASP A 144 7.06 7.92 -2.01
C ASP A 144 7.18 6.41 -1.76
N GLU A 145 6.73 5.92 -0.60
CA GLU A 145 6.68 4.48 -0.31
C GLU A 145 5.67 3.76 -1.22
N ALA A 146 4.55 4.41 -1.55
CA ALA A 146 3.61 3.87 -2.52
C ALA A 146 4.23 3.78 -3.93
N ARG A 147 5.03 4.79 -4.34
CA ARG A 147 5.81 4.77 -5.60
C ARG A 147 6.83 3.64 -5.62
N ILE A 148 7.56 3.44 -4.50
CA ILE A 148 8.50 2.33 -4.35
C ILE A 148 7.80 0.98 -4.48
N MET A 149 6.66 0.78 -3.82
CA MET A 149 5.89 -0.47 -3.94
C MET A 149 5.41 -0.71 -5.38
N ARG A 150 5.03 0.34 -6.11
CA ARG A 150 4.66 0.24 -7.52
C ARG A 150 5.85 -0.12 -8.40
N PHE A 151 7.01 0.47 -8.14
CA PHE A 151 8.26 0.15 -8.84
C PHE A 151 8.66 -1.32 -8.58
N LEU A 152 8.66 -1.78 -7.33
CA LEU A 152 8.98 -3.16 -6.99
C LEU A 152 7.98 -4.17 -7.57
N ALA A 153 6.74 -3.77 -7.81
CA ALA A 153 5.73 -4.62 -8.44
C ALA A 153 6.03 -4.94 -9.91
N THR A 154 6.74 -4.06 -10.61
CA THR A 154 7.13 -4.20 -12.03
C THR A 154 8.54 -4.72 -12.21
N ASP A 155 9.47 -4.19 -11.44
CA ASP A 155 10.91 -4.40 -11.65
C ASP A 155 11.52 -5.46 -10.72
N GLY A 156 10.72 -6.00 -9.78
CA GLY A 156 11.14 -7.08 -8.89
C GLY A 156 12.22 -6.68 -7.88
N ASP A 157 13.04 -7.67 -7.49
CA ASP A 157 14.12 -7.49 -6.53
C ASP A 157 15.11 -6.43 -7.00
N GLN A 158 15.54 -5.56 -6.09
CA GLN A 158 16.44 -4.45 -6.40
C GLN A 158 17.72 -4.51 -5.57
N PRO A 159 18.87 -4.10 -6.15
CA PRO A 159 20.14 -4.08 -5.45
C PRO A 159 20.20 -2.96 -4.42
N LEU A 160 20.84 -3.27 -3.30
CA LEU A 160 21.21 -2.34 -2.23
C LEU A 160 22.66 -2.51 -1.87
N ILE A 161 23.31 -1.47 -1.36
CA ILE A 161 24.60 -1.57 -0.74
C ILE A 161 24.64 -0.93 0.65
N ASN A 162 25.43 -1.50 1.54
CA ASN A 162 25.90 -0.82 2.73
C ASN A 162 27.34 -0.36 2.50
N ILE A 163 27.65 0.88 2.88
CA ILE A 163 29.01 1.39 2.89
C ILE A 163 29.54 1.22 4.32
N LYS A 164 30.46 0.28 4.51
CA LYS A 164 31.09 0.00 5.78
C LYS A 164 32.44 0.71 5.86
N LEU A 165 32.74 1.27 7.02
CA LEU A 165 34.03 1.86 7.32
C LEU A 165 34.72 0.98 8.36
N ILE A 166 35.76 0.26 7.94
CA ILE A 166 36.58 -0.57 8.83
C ILE A 166 37.55 0.37 9.56
N VAL A 167 37.47 0.38 10.89
CA VAL A 167 38.18 1.37 11.73
C VAL A 167 39.46 0.86 12.41
N ASN A 168 39.76 -0.43 12.29
CA ASN A 168 40.99 -0.99 12.84
C ASN A 168 41.32 -2.36 12.22
N GLU A 169 42.50 -2.86 12.52
CA GLU A 169 42.99 -4.18 12.05
C GLU A 169 42.19 -5.38 12.61
N GLN A 170 41.50 -5.21 13.74
CA GLN A 170 40.62 -6.22 14.32
C GLN A 170 39.29 -6.36 13.59
N GLY A 171 39.02 -5.54 12.57
CA GLY A 171 37.82 -5.60 11.74
C GLY A 171 36.60 -4.94 12.37
N HIS A 172 36.77 -4.11 13.42
CA HIS A 172 35.65 -3.30 13.89
C HIS A 172 35.20 -2.32 12.80
N PHE A 173 33.91 -2.21 12.60
CA PHE A 173 33.36 -1.37 11.54
C PHE A 173 32.18 -0.49 12.01
N ARG A 174 31.93 0.56 11.24
CA ARG A 174 30.71 1.35 11.28
C ARG A 174 30.05 1.27 9.91
N THR A 175 28.74 1.43 9.88
CA THR A 175 27.99 1.49 8.62
C THR A 175 27.37 2.89 8.49
N PRO A 176 28.16 3.89 8.06
CA PRO A 176 27.68 5.27 7.95
C PRO A 176 26.54 5.43 6.96
N HIS A 177 26.50 4.58 5.93
CA HIS A 177 25.41 4.61 4.93
C HIS A 177 24.86 3.20 4.74
N ARG A 178 23.60 3.03 5.14
CA ARG A 178 22.84 1.78 4.98
C ARG A 178 21.85 1.91 3.84
N TYR A 179 21.57 0.79 3.18
CA TYR A 179 20.54 0.63 2.16
C TYR A 179 20.63 1.66 1.03
N VAL A 180 21.85 2.01 0.67
CA VAL A 180 22.13 2.91 -0.46
C VAL A 180 21.68 2.22 -1.75
N SER A 181 20.87 2.90 -2.54
CA SER A 181 20.28 2.34 -3.76
C SER A 181 19.84 3.45 -4.72
N LEU A 182 19.48 3.07 -5.92
CA LEU A 182 18.83 3.95 -6.89
C LEU A 182 17.30 3.83 -6.88
N ILE A 183 16.72 3.06 -5.95
CA ILE A 183 15.28 2.79 -5.89
C ILE A 183 14.49 4.10 -5.83
N GLY A 184 14.87 5.05 -4.96
CA GLY A 184 14.16 6.31 -4.84
C GLY A 184 14.14 7.13 -6.16
N VAL A 185 15.24 7.08 -6.90
CA VAL A 185 15.33 7.75 -8.22
C VAL A 185 14.50 6.99 -9.26
N LYS A 186 14.67 5.67 -9.35
CA LYS A 186 13.99 4.81 -10.33
C LYS A 186 12.47 4.76 -10.10
N ALA A 187 12.04 4.79 -8.84
CA ALA A 187 10.62 4.84 -8.47
C ALA A 187 9.98 6.24 -8.66
N GLY A 188 10.77 7.27 -9.00
CA GLY A 188 10.28 8.63 -9.16
C GLY A 188 9.81 9.26 -7.84
N CYS A 189 10.50 8.96 -6.72
CA CYS A 189 10.21 9.58 -5.44
C CYS A 189 10.42 11.09 -5.48
N GLU A 190 9.62 11.83 -4.73
CA GLU A 190 9.80 13.27 -4.54
C GLU A 190 11.08 13.58 -3.76
N HIS A 191 11.40 12.70 -2.79
CA HIS A 191 12.60 12.81 -1.96
C HIS A 191 13.49 11.55 -2.05
N PRO A 192 14.17 11.30 -3.18
CA PRO A 192 14.98 10.10 -3.39
C PRO A 192 16.04 9.85 -2.32
N PRO A 193 16.69 10.87 -1.69
CA PRO A 193 17.67 10.64 -0.63
C PRO A 193 17.11 9.97 0.62
N LEU A 194 15.78 9.97 0.83
CA LEU A 194 15.12 9.32 1.95
C LEU A 194 14.82 7.83 1.70
N ALA A 195 15.25 7.26 0.58
CA ALA A 195 14.94 5.88 0.19
C ALA A 195 15.26 4.86 1.29
N ALA A 196 16.37 5.00 2.01
CA ALA A 196 16.71 4.10 3.13
C ALA A 196 15.65 4.11 4.24
N SER A 197 15.11 5.29 4.60
CA SER A 197 14.05 5.42 5.59
C SER A 197 12.73 4.83 5.09
N TYR A 198 12.42 4.98 3.81
CA TYR A 198 11.25 4.36 3.18
C TYR A 198 11.36 2.84 3.20
N LEU A 199 12.54 2.29 2.90
CA LEU A 199 12.76 0.84 2.98
C LEU A 199 12.66 0.32 4.40
N ASP A 200 13.18 1.05 5.41
CA ASP A 200 13.01 0.70 6.83
C ASP A 200 11.51 0.65 7.21
N ASN A 201 10.71 1.62 6.76
CA ASN A 201 9.27 1.62 7.04
C ASN A 201 8.53 0.50 6.28
N LEU A 202 8.82 0.28 5.01
CA LEU A 202 8.22 -0.81 4.24
C LEU A 202 8.55 -2.19 4.83
N ALA A 203 9.78 -2.38 5.34
CA ALA A 203 10.17 -3.58 6.05
C ALA A 203 9.41 -3.72 7.39
N ARG A 204 9.25 -2.63 8.15
CA ARG A 204 8.43 -2.58 9.38
C ARG A 204 6.98 -2.95 9.11
N LEU A 205 6.43 -2.53 7.97
CA LEU A 205 5.07 -2.85 7.54
C LEU A 205 4.94 -4.28 7.00
N GLY A 206 6.05 -5.02 6.89
CA GLY A 206 6.07 -6.38 6.38
C GLY A 206 5.91 -6.48 4.86
N MET A 207 6.06 -5.37 4.12
CA MET A 207 5.92 -5.35 2.66
C MET A 207 7.15 -5.89 1.94
N ILE A 208 8.31 -5.63 2.50
CA ILE A 208 9.61 -6.05 1.97
C ILE A 208 10.46 -6.69 3.04
N ILE A 209 11.49 -7.39 2.60
CA ILE A 209 12.59 -7.88 3.45
C ILE A 209 13.94 -7.55 2.78
N ILE A 210 14.97 -7.35 3.59
CA ILE A 210 16.34 -7.12 3.13
C ILE A 210 17.20 -8.24 3.73
N PRO A 211 17.27 -9.40 3.06
CA PRO A 211 18.06 -10.52 3.53
C PRO A 211 19.56 -10.26 3.36
N GLU A 212 20.39 -10.99 4.12
CA GLU A 212 21.85 -11.03 3.93
C GLU A 212 22.22 -11.83 2.66
N ARG A 213 21.66 -11.43 1.53
CA ARG A 213 21.86 -12.02 0.20
C ARG A 213 21.92 -10.91 -0.84
N TYR A 214 22.54 -11.19 -1.97
CA TYR A 214 22.70 -10.24 -3.07
C TYR A 214 22.19 -10.86 -4.40
N LEU A 215 22.00 -10.02 -5.39
CA LEU A 215 21.68 -10.43 -6.75
C LEU A 215 22.95 -10.98 -7.41
N THR A 216 22.79 -11.92 -8.32
CA THR A 216 23.91 -12.49 -9.11
C THR A 216 24.38 -11.60 -10.26
N MET A 217 23.65 -10.49 -10.52
CA MET A 217 23.97 -9.55 -11.59
C MET A 217 24.87 -8.42 -11.06
N ASP A 218 26.18 -8.50 -11.35
CA ASP A 218 27.15 -7.51 -10.88
C ASP A 218 26.89 -6.11 -11.44
N GLU A 219 26.39 -5.99 -12.68
CA GLU A 219 26.11 -4.73 -13.35
C GLU A 219 25.12 -3.85 -12.57
N ALA A 220 24.17 -4.47 -11.90
CA ALA A 220 23.17 -3.75 -11.09
C ALA A 220 23.82 -3.04 -9.88
N TYR A 221 24.87 -3.62 -9.29
CA TYR A 221 25.64 -2.99 -8.22
C TYR A 221 26.63 -1.96 -8.75
N GLU A 222 27.25 -2.21 -9.90
CA GLU A 222 28.14 -1.26 -10.57
C GLU A 222 27.43 0.06 -10.86
N GLU A 223 26.15 0.01 -11.25
CA GLU A 223 25.33 1.22 -11.46
C GLU A 223 25.26 2.06 -10.18
N ILE A 224 25.00 1.44 -9.01
CA ILE A 224 24.97 2.13 -7.71
C ILE A 224 26.37 2.64 -7.35
N GLU A 225 27.39 1.78 -7.40
CA GLU A 225 28.77 2.10 -7.01
C GLU A 225 29.38 3.21 -7.86
N ASN A 226 28.96 3.31 -9.13
CA ASN A 226 29.41 4.32 -10.08
C ASN A 226 28.60 5.62 -10.03
N PHE A 227 27.49 5.66 -9.28
CA PHE A 227 26.70 6.87 -9.17
C PHE A 227 27.53 8.00 -8.54
N PRO A 228 27.56 9.23 -9.10
CA PRO A 228 28.50 10.28 -8.71
C PRO A 228 28.52 10.57 -7.21
N GLN A 229 27.35 10.64 -6.58
CA GLN A 229 27.25 10.90 -5.13
C GLN A 229 27.85 9.77 -4.30
N ILE A 230 27.74 8.52 -4.74
CA ILE A 230 28.28 7.36 -4.03
C ILE A 230 29.80 7.31 -4.16
N LYS A 231 30.33 7.63 -5.37
CA LYS A 231 31.79 7.79 -5.55
C LYS A 231 32.35 8.85 -4.62
N SER A 232 31.74 10.03 -4.55
CA SER A 232 32.17 11.12 -3.67
C SER A 232 32.15 10.69 -2.20
N ILE A 233 31.11 9.99 -1.74
CA ILE A 233 31.05 9.47 -0.37
C ILE A 233 32.19 8.49 -0.10
N ARG A 234 32.46 7.57 -1.03
CA ARG A 234 33.54 6.59 -0.89
C ARG A 234 34.93 7.25 -0.83
N GLU A 235 35.17 8.26 -1.65
CA GLU A 235 36.42 9.03 -1.66
C GLU A 235 36.63 9.75 -0.32
N VAL A 236 35.61 10.45 0.18
CA VAL A 236 35.68 11.16 1.47
C VAL A 236 35.92 10.21 2.63
N LEU A 237 35.23 9.06 2.67
CA LEU A 237 35.41 8.07 3.72
C LEU A 237 36.78 7.34 3.62
N GLY A 238 37.19 7.00 2.40
CA GLY A 238 38.44 6.28 2.13
C GLY A 238 39.71 7.12 2.36
N GLY A 239 39.59 8.47 2.38
CA GLY A 239 40.68 9.39 2.68
C GLY A 239 41.03 9.49 4.17
N GLN A 240 40.33 8.79 5.06
CA GLN A 240 40.62 8.80 6.51
C GLN A 240 41.75 7.83 6.84
N GLU A 241 42.77 8.36 7.50
CA GLU A 241 43.97 7.59 7.85
C GLU A 241 43.64 6.39 8.75
N GLY A 242 44.15 5.21 8.41
CA GLY A 242 43.94 3.96 9.16
C GLY A 242 42.52 3.35 8.96
N MET A 243 41.73 3.88 8.05
CA MET A 243 40.37 3.37 7.76
C MET A 243 40.28 2.80 6.34
N ARG A 244 39.41 1.80 6.15
CA ARG A 244 39.17 1.17 4.86
C ARG A 244 37.65 1.13 4.58
N VAL A 245 37.27 1.54 3.39
CA VAL A 245 35.88 1.41 2.91
C VAL A 245 35.64 0.01 2.35
N GLU A 246 34.57 -0.62 2.79
CA GLU A 246 34.11 -1.91 2.28
C GLU A 246 32.63 -1.77 1.84
N ILE A 247 32.29 -2.36 0.69
CA ILE A 247 30.94 -2.40 0.17
C ILE A 247 30.34 -3.77 0.48
N GLU A 248 29.23 -3.78 1.22
CA GLU A 248 28.42 -4.96 1.43
C GLU A 248 27.23 -4.91 0.47
N ARG A 249 27.14 -5.89 -0.43
CA ARG A 249 26.04 -6.00 -1.40
C ARG A 249 24.88 -6.73 -0.77
N LEU A 250 23.68 -6.18 -0.94
CA LEU A 250 22.42 -6.69 -0.43
C LEU A 250 21.36 -6.57 -1.53
N LYS A 251 20.16 -7.08 -1.27
CA LYS A 251 18.99 -6.83 -2.12
C LYS A 251 17.75 -6.57 -1.27
N VAL A 252 16.76 -5.95 -1.87
CA VAL A 252 15.39 -5.90 -1.34
C VAL A 252 14.51 -6.89 -2.08
N GLU A 253 13.71 -7.64 -1.34
CA GLU A 253 12.73 -8.58 -1.84
C GLU A 253 11.34 -8.21 -1.33
N VAL A 254 10.31 -8.39 -2.16
CA VAL A 254 8.91 -8.25 -1.73
C VAL A 254 8.49 -9.52 -1.00
N THR A 255 7.88 -9.38 0.18
CA THR A 255 7.37 -10.51 0.97
C THR A 255 6.11 -11.13 0.34
N ASP A 256 5.66 -12.28 0.86
CA ASP A 256 4.36 -12.85 0.46
C ASP A 256 3.20 -11.91 0.81
N LEU A 257 3.24 -11.25 1.98
CA LEU A 257 2.26 -10.23 2.36
C LEU A 257 2.35 -9.01 1.43
N GLY A 258 3.57 -8.58 1.08
CA GLY A 258 3.82 -7.51 0.10
C GLY A 258 3.27 -7.86 -1.28
N ASN A 259 3.45 -9.10 -1.74
CA ASN A 259 2.90 -9.58 -2.99
C ASN A 259 1.36 -9.61 -2.98
N GLN A 260 0.76 -10.02 -1.85
CA GLN A 260 -0.70 -9.96 -1.69
C GLN A 260 -1.19 -8.50 -1.71
N PHE A 261 -0.49 -7.58 -1.03
CA PHE A 261 -0.77 -6.16 -1.03
C PHE A 261 -0.65 -5.56 -2.44
N ILE A 262 0.40 -5.88 -3.17
CA ILE A 262 0.60 -5.45 -4.57
C ILE A 262 -0.59 -5.83 -5.43
N ARG A 263 -1.04 -7.08 -5.36
CA ARG A 263 -2.19 -7.56 -6.14
C ARG A 263 -3.51 -6.94 -5.73
N ALA A 264 -3.66 -6.54 -4.48
CA ALA A 264 -4.91 -5.98 -3.96
C ALA A 264 -4.98 -4.44 -4.07
N CYS A 265 -3.83 -3.75 -3.96
CA CYS A 265 -3.79 -2.31 -3.76
C CYS A 265 -2.95 -1.55 -4.79
N VAL A 266 -1.89 -2.16 -5.34
CA VAL A 266 -0.91 -1.45 -6.19
C VAL A 266 -1.19 -1.59 -7.67
N ILE A 267 -1.39 -2.82 -8.15
CA ILE A 267 -1.66 -3.07 -9.56
C ILE A 267 -3.09 -2.60 -9.87
N ASP A 268 -3.23 -1.81 -10.93
CA ASP A 268 -4.54 -1.33 -11.35
C ASP A 268 -5.46 -2.52 -11.67
N LYS A 269 -6.59 -2.55 -10.98
CA LYS A 269 -7.59 -3.61 -11.11
C LYS A 269 -8.07 -3.78 -12.55
N ALA A 270 -8.19 -2.70 -13.31
CA ALA A 270 -8.60 -2.75 -14.71
C ALA A 270 -7.57 -3.44 -15.61
N LEU A 271 -6.29 -3.45 -15.24
CA LEU A 271 -5.22 -4.12 -16.00
C LEU A 271 -5.09 -5.61 -15.68
N GLN A 272 -5.48 -6.04 -14.47
CA GLN A 272 -5.38 -7.44 -14.02
C GLN A 272 -6.27 -8.41 -14.81
N GLN A 273 -7.27 -7.89 -15.51
CA GLN A 273 -8.25 -8.72 -16.26
C GLN A 273 -7.85 -8.94 -17.73
N ARG A 274 -6.77 -8.31 -18.19
CA ARG A 274 -6.26 -8.41 -19.58
C ARG A 274 -5.15 -9.44 -19.75
N SER A 275 -4.69 -10.06 -18.66
CA SER A 275 -3.66 -11.11 -18.62
C SER A 275 -4.27 -12.45 -18.19
#